data_b93f3441dfc9b04e152076acbd4f1cb2
#
_entry.id   b93f3441dfc9b04e152076acbd4f1cb2
#
_cell.length_a   1.000
_cell.length_b   1.000
_cell.length_c   1.000
_cell.angle_alpha   90.00
_cell.angle_beta   90.00
_cell.angle_gamma   90.00
#
_symmetry.space_group_name_H-M   'P 1'
#
loop_
_entity.id
_entity.type
_entity.pdbx_description
1 polymer ?
#
loop_
_entity_poly.entity_id
_entity_poly.type
_entity_poly.pdbx_seq_one_letter_code
_entity_poly.pdbx_strand_id
1 'polypeptide(L)'
;MVDIMYTKTIIVILLLSLLAPVYGCRGGASALTQAEADAITEISGVDAGEFTDISGKAMTKERAAKFPAVSKVFKYENLFAFIVKPIAYNGPMTLALVIDGSRDESVGLRIVEHSETPHYVRDMESAWFIDRFAGKSTGEYLTHVRLQARADREIVAITGATVTTEGIVNGVNAAFGAYQEFELGLTAEDVPYMVRFDPGQGDGPVETGSLAVRAYGVVLAEISLEDIRALPSVKRTMSIRSSSGDTQHSFRGALLSSVLELVDPELMEEYSMVLAIGVDDYISGIRMDEIKAENSVFVMYEDNDQPLIKKNGEAGAMRIVVINDIFGQRFTNYLLEIVLESEEYPR
;
A
#
# COMPACT_ATOMS: atom_id res chain seq x y z
N MET A 1 -23.60 -73.04 11.60
CA MET A 1 -24.79 -72.25 11.91
C MET A 1 -24.37 -70.86 12.43
N VAL A 2 -23.54 -70.17 11.66
CA VAL A 2 -22.98 -68.82 11.97
C VAL A 2 -22.77 -68.02 10.70
N ASP A 3 -23.76 -67.92 9.78
CA ASP A 3 -23.53 -67.15 8.51
C ASP A 3 -24.75 -66.40 7.99
N ILE A 4 -25.72 -66.07 8.87
CA ILE A 4 -26.94 -65.35 8.42
C ILE A 4 -27.12 -63.98 9.12
N MET A 5 -26.25 -63.58 10.03
CA MET A 5 -26.45 -62.35 10.82
C MET A 5 -25.67 -61.09 10.31
N TYR A 6 -24.71 -61.27 9.38
CA TYR A 6 -23.89 -60.14 8.89
C TYR A 6 -24.40 -59.45 7.62
N THR A 7 -25.34 -60.06 6.92
CA THR A 7 -25.81 -59.53 5.60
C THR A 7 -26.96 -58.53 5.72
N LYS A 8 -27.61 -58.43 6.91
CA LYS A 8 -28.72 -57.48 7.10
C LYS A 8 -28.30 -56.09 7.66
N THR A 9 -27.12 -56.00 8.25
CA THR A 9 -26.66 -54.71 8.87
C THR A 9 -25.95 -53.81 7.88
N ILE A 10 -25.43 -54.37 6.73
CA ILE A 10 -24.73 -53.57 5.73
C ILE A 10 -25.69 -52.86 4.78
N ILE A 11 -26.91 -53.34 4.58
CA ILE A 11 -27.91 -52.75 3.68
C ILE A 11 -28.59 -51.53 4.29
N VAL A 12 -28.65 -51.39 5.62
CA VAL A 12 -29.24 -50.21 6.26
C VAL A 12 -28.31 -49.00 6.32
N ILE A 13 -26.99 -49.20 6.28
CA ILE A 13 -26.01 -48.09 6.28
C ILE A 13 -25.80 -47.48 4.89
N LEU A 14 -26.12 -48.22 3.81
CA LEU A 14 -25.98 -47.71 2.44
C LEU A 14 -27.19 -46.93 1.92
N LEU A 15 -28.29 -46.86 2.67
CA LEU A 15 -29.51 -46.13 2.27
C LEU A 15 -29.67 -44.79 2.97
N LEU A 16 -28.79 -44.41 3.93
CA LEU A 16 -28.80 -43.13 4.62
C LEU A 16 -27.79 -42.11 4.05
N SER A 17 -26.98 -42.48 3.06
CA SER A 17 -25.97 -41.58 2.45
C SER A 17 -26.41 -40.94 1.13
N LEU A 18 -27.71 -41.00 0.76
CA LEU A 18 -28.24 -40.51 -0.51
C LEU A 18 -29.22 -39.32 -0.34
N LEU A 19 -29.21 -38.68 0.81
CA LEU A 19 -29.88 -37.37 1.02
C LEU A 19 -28.85 -36.28 1.23
N ALA A 20 -27.88 -36.14 0.32
CA ALA A 20 -27.20 -34.88 0.12
C ALA A 20 -28.22 -33.94 -0.55
N PRO A 21 -28.42 -32.70 -0.01
CA PRO A 21 -29.25 -31.75 -0.71
C PRO A 21 -28.58 -31.49 -2.08
N VAL A 22 -29.29 -31.78 -3.13
CA VAL A 22 -28.96 -31.32 -4.47
C VAL A 22 -29.10 -29.81 -4.45
N TYR A 23 -28.04 -29.11 -4.07
CA TYR A 23 -27.90 -27.71 -4.43
C TYR A 23 -27.81 -27.67 -5.94
N GLY A 24 -28.92 -27.31 -6.54
CA GLY A 24 -29.00 -27.12 -7.98
C GLY A 24 -27.91 -26.17 -8.43
N CYS A 25 -27.07 -26.62 -9.34
CA CYS A 25 -26.24 -25.76 -10.16
C CYS A 25 -27.13 -24.80 -10.92
N ARG A 26 -27.43 -23.64 -10.31
CA ARG A 26 -27.85 -22.45 -11.05
C ARG A 26 -26.59 -21.87 -11.66
N GLY A 27 -26.60 -21.79 -12.99
CA GLY A 27 -25.45 -21.39 -13.77
C GLY A 27 -24.84 -20.06 -13.33
N GLY A 28 -23.52 -20.02 -13.21
CA GLY A 28 -22.69 -18.90 -13.57
C GLY A 28 -22.57 -17.73 -12.61
N ALA A 29 -23.10 -17.74 -11.39
CA ALA A 29 -22.81 -16.73 -10.39
C ALA A 29 -21.55 -17.14 -9.62
N SER A 30 -20.50 -16.33 -9.67
CA SER A 30 -19.31 -16.51 -8.84
C SER A 30 -19.68 -16.24 -7.37
N ALA A 31 -19.89 -17.28 -6.57
CA ALA A 31 -20.19 -17.13 -5.15
C ALA A 31 -19.09 -16.34 -4.44
N LEU A 32 -19.49 -15.54 -3.41
CA LEU A 32 -18.54 -14.93 -2.48
C LEU A 32 -17.77 -16.02 -1.75
N THR A 33 -16.48 -15.81 -1.52
CA THR A 33 -15.73 -16.58 -0.52
C THR A 33 -16.20 -16.16 0.87
N GLN A 34 -15.93 -16.95 1.91
CA GLN A 34 -16.29 -16.59 3.27
C GLN A 34 -15.64 -15.25 3.68
N ALA A 35 -14.36 -15.04 3.37
CA ALA A 35 -13.66 -13.80 3.67
C ALA A 35 -14.24 -12.58 2.94
N GLU A 36 -14.66 -12.72 1.67
CA GLU A 36 -15.35 -11.66 0.94
C GLU A 36 -16.72 -11.33 1.58
N ALA A 37 -17.46 -12.36 2.00
CA ALA A 37 -18.76 -12.19 2.66
C ALA A 37 -18.61 -11.51 4.03
N ASP A 38 -17.66 -11.94 4.84
CA ASP A 38 -17.35 -11.34 6.14
C ASP A 38 -16.99 -9.85 5.99
N ALA A 39 -16.14 -9.52 5.00
CA ALA A 39 -15.76 -8.14 4.72
C ALA A 39 -16.94 -7.27 4.30
N ILE A 40 -17.82 -7.76 3.42
CA ILE A 40 -19.05 -7.03 3.00
C ILE A 40 -19.96 -6.82 4.22
N THR A 41 -20.17 -7.85 5.05
CA THR A 41 -20.99 -7.76 6.24
C THR A 41 -20.43 -6.74 7.23
N GLU A 42 -19.11 -6.73 7.45
CA GLU A 42 -18.43 -5.79 8.34
C GLU A 42 -18.60 -4.33 7.87
N ILE A 43 -18.45 -4.08 6.56
CA ILE A 43 -18.55 -2.72 5.99
C ILE A 43 -20.00 -2.23 6.01
N SER A 44 -20.94 -3.07 5.57
CA SER A 44 -22.33 -2.66 5.34
C SER A 44 -23.21 -2.74 6.57
N GLY A 45 -22.84 -3.57 7.55
CA GLY A 45 -23.72 -3.95 8.67
C GLY A 45 -24.88 -4.86 8.27
N VAL A 46 -24.92 -5.38 7.03
CA VAL A 46 -25.95 -6.27 6.47
C VAL A 46 -25.30 -7.60 6.14
N ASP A 47 -25.98 -8.72 6.47
CA ASP A 47 -25.49 -10.06 6.11
C ASP A 47 -25.25 -10.16 4.59
N ALA A 48 -24.06 -10.58 4.19
CA ALA A 48 -23.72 -10.70 2.78
C ALA A 48 -24.63 -11.66 2.00
N GLY A 49 -25.30 -12.59 2.68
CA GLY A 49 -26.29 -13.48 2.10
C GLY A 49 -27.55 -12.78 1.60
N GLU A 50 -27.85 -11.56 2.06
CA GLU A 50 -28.97 -10.74 1.60
C GLU A 50 -28.66 -10.04 0.26
N PHE A 51 -27.38 -9.94 -0.11
CA PHE A 51 -26.97 -9.31 -1.35
C PHE A 51 -27.18 -10.21 -2.56
N THR A 52 -27.75 -9.67 -3.61
CA THR A 52 -27.98 -10.35 -4.89
C THR A 52 -26.82 -10.09 -5.84
N ASP A 53 -26.26 -11.13 -6.46
CA ASP A 53 -25.25 -11.00 -7.51
C ASP A 53 -25.84 -10.32 -8.76
N ILE A 54 -25.28 -9.16 -9.09
CA ILE A 54 -25.62 -8.39 -10.30
C ILE A 54 -24.43 -8.26 -11.25
N SER A 55 -23.36 -9.02 -11.03
CA SER A 55 -22.10 -8.93 -11.80
C SER A 55 -22.34 -8.97 -13.31
N GLY A 56 -23.20 -9.90 -13.79
CA GLY A 56 -23.49 -10.03 -15.22
C GLY A 56 -24.22 -8.84 -15.83
N LYS A 57 -24.99 -8.07 -15.01
CA LYS A 57 -25.67 -6.84 -15.44
C LYS A 57 -24.76 -5.63 -15.30
N ALA A 58 -24.06 -5.53 -14.19
CA ALA A 58 -23.19 -4.41 -13.87
C ALA A 58 -21.93 -4.38 -14.76
N MET A 59 -21.33 -5.55 -15.02
CA MET A 59 -20.09 -5.70 -15.77
C MET A 59 -20.33 -6.29 -17.16
N THR A 60 -20.81 -5.46 -18.10
CA THR A 60 -20.84 -5.85 -19.52
C THR A 60 -19.44 -6.09 -20.03
N LYS A 61 -19.30 -6.70 -21.21
CA LYS A 61 -18.00 -6.96 -21.81
C LYS A 61 -17.16 -5.68 -21.96
N GLU A 62 -17.79 -4.58 -22.32
CA GLU A 62 -17.16 -3.26 -22.48
C GLU A 62 -16.67 -2.72 -21.14
N ARG A 63 -17.52 -2.75 -20.09
CA ARG A 63 -17.14 -2.30 -18.75
C ARG A 63 -16.06 -3.18 -18.12
N ALA A 64 -16.13 -4.51 -18.30
CA ALA A 64 -15.11 -5.42 -17.83
C ALA A 64 -13.74 -5.19 -18.50
N ALA A 65 -13.74 -4.75 -19.77
CA ALA A 65 -12.51 -4.36 -20.46
C ALA A 65 -11.97 -3.01 -19.95
N LYS A 66 -12.85 -2.09 -19.58
CA LYS A 66 -12.51 -0.76 -19.07
C LYS A 66 -12.09 -0.78 -17.60
N PHE A 67 -12.75 -1.61 -16.78
CA PHE A 67 -12.50 -1.75 -15.34
C PHE A 67 -12.12 -3.19 -14.97
N PRO A 68 -11.00 -3.72 -15.46
CA PRO A 68 -10.63 -5.13 -15.30
C PRO A 68 -10.36 -5.54 -13.84
N ALA A 69 -10.15 -4.58 -12.95
CA ALA A 69 -10.05 -4.85 -11.52
C ALA A 69 -11.37 -5.28 -10.89
N VAL A 70 -12.54 -4.88 -11.45
CA VAL A 70 -13.84 -5.25 -10.89
C VAL A 70 -14.15 -6.71 -11.19
N SER A 71 -14.18 -7.54 -10.14
CA SER A 71 -14.37 -8.99 -10.25
C SER A 71 -15.83 -9.41 -10.05
N LYS A 72 -16.51 -8.83 -9.03
CA LYS A 72 -17.88 -9.17 -8.66
C LYS A 72 -18.62 -7.91 -8.21
N VAL A 73 -19.94 -7.86 -8.45
CA VAL A 73 -20.82 -6.78 -7.99
C VAL A 73 -22.10 -7.38 -7.42
N PHE A 74 -22.45 -6.96 -6.21
CA PHE A 74 -23.64 -7.38 -5.51
C PHE A 74 -24.48 -6.18 -5.11
N LYS A 75 -25.78 -6.36 -4.95
CA LYS A 75 -26.71 -5.30 -4.56
C LYS A 75 -27.67 -5.76 -3.48
N TYR A 76 -27.85 -4.93 -2.47
CA TYR A 76 -28.92 -5.01 -1.47
C TYR A 76 -29.53 -3.63 -1.30
N GLU A 77 -30.81 -3.45 -1.63
CA GLU A 77 -31.50 -2.15 -1.62
C GLU A 77 -30.68 -1.07 -2.36
N ASN A 78 -30.17 -0.07 -1.65
CA ASN A 78 -29.33 0.99 -2.20
C ASN A 78 -27.83 0.72 -1.99
N LEU A 79 -27.46 -0.41 -1.38
CA LEU A 79 -26.04 -0.76 -1.17
C LEU A 79 -25.51 -1.59 -2.33
N PHE A 80 -24.35 -1.21 -2.82
CA PHE A 80 -23.61 -1.93 -3.87
C PHE A 80 -22.28 -2.41 -3.32
N ALA A 81 -22.09 -3.72 -3.24
CA ALA A 81 -20.85 -4.32 -2.81
C ALA A 81 -20.01 -4.76 -4.01
N PHE A 82 -18.78 -4.34 -4.04
CA PHE A 82 -17.79 -4.64 -5.08
C PHE A 82 -16.69 -5.50 -4.51
N ILE A 83 -16.34 -6.58 -5.21
CA ILE A 83 -15.06 -7.26 -5.02
C ILE A 83 -14.15 -6.84 -6.16
N VAL A 84 -13.06 -6.17 -5.83
CA VAL A 84 -12.08 -5.69 -6.80
C VAL A 84 -10.73 -6.35 -6.59
N LYS A 85 -10.01 -6.58 -7.69
CA LYS A 85 -8.70 -7.25 -7.70
C LYS A 85 -7.66 -6.43 -8.46
N PRO A 86 -7.26 -5.26 -7.91
CA PRO A 86 -6.19 -4.47 -8.52
C PRO A 86 -4.84 -5.18 -8.41
N ILE A 87 -3.89 -4.80 -9.25
CA ILE A 87 -2.50 -5.23 -9.14
C ILE A 87 -1.74 -4.19 -8.32
N ALA A 88 -1.16 -4.62 -7.21
CA ALA A 88 -0.31 -3.83 -6.34
C ALA A 88 1.18 -4.21 -6.53
N TYR A 89 2.04 -3.94 -5.54
CA TYR A 89 3.49 -4.14 -5.68
C TYR A 89 3.88 -5.61 -5.89
N ASN A 90 3.37 -6.52 -5.06
CA ASN A 90 3.68 -7.95 -5.13
C ASN A 90 2.62 -8.79 -5.88
N GLY A 91 1.71 -8.14 -6.60
CA GLY A 91 0.70 -8.82 -7.38
C GLY A 91 -0.74 -8.42 -7.04
N PRO A 92 -1.71 -9.27 -7.38
CA PRO A 92 -3.11 -8.94 -7.16
C PRO A 92 -3.46 -8.92 -5.67
N MET A 93 -4.29 -7.95 -5.31
CA MET A 93 -4.97 -7.86 -4.00
C MET A 93 -6.45 -8.13 -4.19
N THR A 94 -7.13 -8.63 -3.17
CA THR A 94 -8.59 -8.71 -3.15
C THR A 94 -9.12 -7.71 -2.13
N LEU A 95 -9.95 -6.78 -2.59
CA LEU A 95 -10.57 -5.75 -1.77
C LEU A 95 -12.10 -5.89 -1.84
N ALA A 96 -12.78 -5.63 -0.72
CA ALA A 96 -14.22 -5.44 -0.65
C ALA A 96 -14.51 -3.96 -0.42
N LEU A 97 -15.37 -3.37 -1.25
CA LEU A 97 -15.83 -1.99 -1.16
C LEU A 97 -17.36 -1.97 -1.17
N VAL A 98 -17.98 -1.17 -0.33
CA VAL A 98 -19.43 -0.95 -0.36
C VAL A 98 -19.71 0.51 -0.68
N ILE A 99 -20.67 0.76 -1.58
CA ILE A 99 -21.17 2.08 -1.98
C ILE A 99 -22.62 2.19 -1.53
N ASP A 100 -22.99 3.31 -0.91
CA ASP A 100 -24.37 3.70 -0.64
C ASP A 100 -24.89 4.54 -1.82
N GLY A 101 -25.70 3.93 -2.69
CA GLY A 101 -26.28 4.59 -3.84
C GLY A 101 -27.37 5.61 -3.50
N SER A 102 -27.81 5.74 -2.24
CA SER A 102 -28.70 6.84 -1.84
C SER A 102 -27.94 8.15 -1.62
N ARG A 103 -26.63 8.09 -1.44
CA ARG A 103 -25.74 9.24 -1.22
C ARG A 103 -24.66 9.36 -2.29
N ASP A 104 -24.51 8.34 -3.14
CA ASP A 104 -23.40 8.20 -4.08
C ASP A 104 -22.01 8.30 -3.42
N GLU A 105 -21.89 7.66 -2.25
CA GLU A 105 -20.67 7.67 -1.43
C GLU A 105 -20.24 6.25 -1.03
N SER A 106 -18.93 6.08 -0.84
CA SER A 106 -18.40 4.83 -0.26
C SER A 106 -18.78 4.70 1.21
N VAL A 107 -19.27 3.53 1.61
CA VAL A 107 -19.50 3.18 3.03
C VAL A 107 -18.17 2.80 3.70
N GLY A 108 -17.31 2.07 3.00
CA GLY A 108 -16.00 1.68 3.50
C GLY A 108 -15.32 0.63 2.61
N LEU A 109 -14.10 0.32 2.99
CA LEU A 109 -13.19 -0.62 2.33
C LEU A 109 -12.68 -1.66 3.33
N ARG A 110 -12.44 -2.89 2.86
CA ARG A 110 -11.65 -3.92 3.58
C ARG A 110 -10.72 -4.62 2.61
N ILE A 111 -9.53 -4.94 3.10
CA ILE A 111 -8.59 -5.80 2.39
C ILE A 111 -8.91 -7.23 2.77
N VAL A 112 -9.24 -8.06 1.77
CA VAL A 112 -9.62 -9.46 1.96
C VAL A 112 -8.41 -10.37 1.84
N GLU A 113 -7.54 -10.10 0.86
CA GLU A 113 -6.36 -10.92 0.58
C GLU A 113 -5.28 -10.09 -0.12
N HIS A 114 -4.03 -10.34 0.21
CA HIS A 114 -2.87 -9.76 -0.47
C HIS A 114 -1.62 -10.62 -0.32
N SER A 115 -0.61 -10.37 -1.18
CA SER A 115 0.73 -10.98 -1.12
C SER A 115 1.82 -9.96 -0.80
N GLU A 116 1.44 -8.77 -0.33
CA GLU A 116 2.37 -7.69 -0.01
C GLU A 116 3.30 -8.06 1.15
N THR A 117 4.48 -7.46 1.18
CA THR A 117 5.47 -7.70 2.24
C THR A 117 4.99 -7.11 3.57
N PRO A 118 4.74 -7.89 4.63
CA PRO A 118 4.05 -7.45 5.85
C PRO A 118 4.63 -6.20 6.50
N HIS A 119 5.96 -6.02 6.47
CA HIS A 119 6.62 -4.88 7.11
C HIS A 119 6.38 -3.55 6.39
N TYR A 120 6.16 -3.59 5.07
CA TYR A 120 5.84 -2.39 4.29
C TYR A 120 4.37 -2.01 4.39
N VAL A 121 3.51 -3.00 4.62
CA VAL A 121 2.05 -2.82 4.59
C VAL A 121 1.40 -3.05 5.95
N ARG A 122 2.19 -3.06 7.04
CA ARG A 122 1.69 -3.28 8.39
C ARG A 122 0.50 -2.38 8.75
N ASP A 123 0.53 -1.15 8.27
CA ASP A 123 -0.49 -0.15 8.57
C ASP A 123 -1.64 -0.13 7.54
N MET A 124 -1.58 -0.98 6.51
CA MET A 124 -2.55 -1.04 5.43
C MET A 124 -3.95 -1.43 5.91
N GLU A 125 -4.03 -2.31 6.90
CA GLU A 125 -5.29 -2.78 7.49
C GLU A 125 -5.69 -1.99 8.74
N SER A 126 -4.88 -1.01 9.15
CA SER A 126 -5.17 -0.19 10.31
C SER A 126 -6.32 0.79 10.04
N ALA A 127 -7.10 1.10 11.07
CA ALA A 127 -8.24 2.02 10.98
C ALA A 127 -7.82 3.38 10.39
N TRP A 128 -6.65 3.92 10.78
CA TRP A 128 -6.18 5.21 10.28
C TRP A 128 -6.04 5.27 8.74
N PHE A 129 -5.76 4.13 8.09
CA PHE A 129 -5.66 4.07 6.63
C PHE A 129 -7.00 3.67 5.98
N ILE A 130 -7.61 2.58 6.46
CA ILE A 130 -8.83 2.01 5.88
C ILE A 130 -10.02 2.96 6.00
N ASP A 131 -10.19 3.65 7.14
CA ASP A 131 -11.33 4.54 7.35
C ASP A 131 -11.32 5.78 6.45
N ARG A 132 -10.18 6.09 5.84
CA ARG A 132 -10.07 7.17 4.83
C ARG A 132 -10.85 6.90 3.55
N PHE A 133 -11.21 5.67 3.29
CA PHE A 133 -12.00 5.28 2.13
C PHE A 133 -13.51 5.33 2.38
N ALA A 134 -13.96 5.65 3.59
CA ALA A 134 -15.35 5.85 3.92
C ALA A 134 -15.78 7.30 3.63
N GLY A 135 -17.05 7.49 3.21
CA GLY A 135 -17.64 8.80 2.93
C GLY A 135 -17.10 9.49 1.67
N LYS A 136 -16.41 8.78 0.78
CA LYS A 136 -15.87 9.34 -0.45
C LYS A 136 -16.93 9.38 -1.54
N SER A 137 -17.08 10.56 -2.19
CA SER A 137 -17.96 10.71 -3.33
C SER A 137 -17.53 9.81 -4.49
N THR A 138 -18.48 9.08 -5.06
CA THR A 138 -18.25 8.27 -6.27
C THR A 138 -18.15 9.11 -7.54
N GLY A 139 -18.49 10.42 -7.48
CA GLY A 139 -18.45 11.33 -8.62
C GLY A 139 -17.05 11.75 -9.03
N GLU A 140 -16.05 11.56 -8.16
CA GLU A 140 -14.66 11.91 -8.42
C GLU A 140 -13.74 10.73 -8.11
N TYR A 141 -12.68 10.55 -8.91
CA TYR A 141 -11.65 9.55 -8.62
C TYR A 141 -10.75 10.01 -7.49
N LEU A 142 -10.41 9.06 -6.62
CA LEU A 142 -9.44 9.26 -5.57
C LEU A 142 -8.03 9.39 -6.16
N THR A 143 -7.21 10.18 -5.51
CA THR A 143 -5.78 10.31 -5.81
C THR A 143 -4.99 10.03 -4.54
N HIS A 144 -3.83 9.42 -4.66
CA HIS A 144 -2.95 9.32 -3.51
C HIS A 144 -2.02 10.55 -3.44
N VAL A 145 -1.75 10.97 -2.21
CA VAL A 145 -0.79 12.03 -1.89
C VAL A 145 0.22 11.50 -0.88
N ARG A 146 1.39 12.09 -0.84
CA ARG A 146 2.50 11.55 -0.03
C ARG A 146 2.50 12.07 1.40
N LEU A 147 2.06 13.30 1.60
CA LEU A 147 2.24 14.00 2.87
C LEU A 147 0.91 14.28 3.56
N GLN A 148 0.11 15.16 3.04
CA GLN A 148 -1.12 15.63 3.65
C GLN A 148 -2.22 15.73 2.60
N ALA A 149 -3.40 15.18 2.92
CA ALA A 149 -4.60 15.36 2.13
C ALA A 149 -5.12 16.79 2.28
N ARG A 150 -5.32 17.48 1.15
CA ARG A 150 -5.87 18.85 1.08
C ARG A 150 -7.28 18.86 0.49
N ALA A 151 -7.67 17.79 -0.15
CA ALA A 151 -9.00 17.58 -0.72
C ALA A 151 -9.56 16.23 -0.25
N ASP A 152 -10.88 16.12 -0.20
CA ASP A 152 -11.55 14.91 0.27
C ASP A 152 -11.20 13.66 -0.55
N ARG A 153 -10.95 13.83 -1.86
CA ARG A 153 -10.53 12.75 -2.77
C ARG A 153 -9.08 12.27 -2.56
N GLU A 154 -8.29 12.94 -1.73
CA GLU A 154 -6.89 12.60 -1.53
C GLU A 154 -6.72 11.58 -0.40
N ILE A 155 -5.98 10.50 -0.68
CA ILE A 155 -5.62 9.45 0.25
C ILE A 155 -4.12 9.56 0.53
N VAL A 156 -3.75 9.76 1.78
CA VAL A 156 -2.32 9.79 2.17
C VAL A 156 -1.74 8.38 2.04
N ALA A 157 -0.69 8.25 1.27
CA ALA A 157 -0.03 6.98 1.02
C ALA A 157 0.69 6.45 2.27
N ILE A 158 0.75 5.13 2.40
CA ILE A 158 1.55 4.47 3.42
C ILE A 158 3.03 4.66 3.08
N THR A 159 3.78 5.18 4.03
CA THR A 159 5.23 5.38 3.87
C THR A 159 5.92 4.08 3.49
N GLY A 160 6.69 4.10 2.42
CA GLY A 160 7.38 2.92 1.90
C GLY A 160 6.49 1.94 1.12
N ALA A 161 5.18 2.21 0.99
CA ALA A 161 4.23 1.38 0.26
C ALA A 161 3.36 2.18 -0.72
N THR A 162 3.95 3.16 -1.40
CA THR A 162 3.25 4.05 -2.35
C THR A 162 2.60 3.26 -3.48
N VAL A 163 3.32 2.29 -4.07
CA VAL A 163 2.80 1.43 -5.15
C VAL A 163 1.60 0.60 -4.68
N THR A 164 1.68 0.04 -3.46
CA THR A 164 0.56 -0.70 -2.85
C THR A 164 -0.64 0.21 -2.62
N THR A 165 -0.41 1.43 -2.08
CA THR A 165 -1.47 2.44 -1.89
C THR A 165 -2.12 2.83 -3.22
N GLU A 166 -1.33 3.06 -4.26
CA GLU A 166 -1.84 3.37 -5.61
C GLU A 166 -2.68 2.21 -6.16
N GLY A 167 -2.24 0.97 -5.97
CA GLY A 167 -3.01 -0.22 -6.34
C GLY A 167 -4.39 -0.25 -5.66
N ILE A 168 -4.45 0.04 -4.35
CA ILE A 168 -5.72 0.12 -3.60
C ILE A 168 -6.60 1.24 -4.16
N VAL A 169 -6.06 2.44 -4.35
CA VAL A 169 -6.78 3.60 -4.91
C VAL A 169 -7.32 3.28 -6.30
N ASN A 170 -6.53 2.65 -7.16
CA ASN A 170 -6.97 2.23 -8.50
C ASN A 170 -8.09 1.18 -8.44
N GLY A 171 -8.04 0.26 -7.48
CA GLY A 171 -9.12 -0.70 -7.24
C GLY A 171 -10.43 -0.02 -6.85
N VAL A 172 -10.39 0.96 -5.94
CA VAL A 172 -11.55 1.75 -5.54
C VAL A 172 -12.08 2.58 -6.71
N ASN A 173 -11.21 3.24 -7.46
CA ASN A 173 -11.59 4.02 -8.64
C ASN A 173 -12.22 3.15 -9.74
N ALA A 174 -11.76 1.92 -9.92
CA ALA A 174 -12.39 0.98 -10.86
C ALA A 174 -13.84 0.64 -10.44
N ALA A 175 -14.09 0.48 -9.14
CA ALA A 175 -15.46 0.29 -8.63
C ALA A 175 -16.29 1.56 -8.80
N PHE A 176 -15.75 2.74 -8.52
CA PHE A 176 -16.45 4.02 -8.74
C PHE A 176 -16.80 4.23 -10.21
N GLY A 177 -15.84 4.02 -11.12
CA GLY A 177 -16.08 4.14 -12.56
C GLY A 177 -17.11 3.15 -13.06
N ALA A 178 -17.07 1.90 -12.63
CA ALA A 178 -18.10 0.92 -12.96
C ALA A 178 -19.46 1.35 -12.43
N TYR A 179 -19.56 1.82 -11.17
CA TYR A 179 -20.79 2.32 -10.56
C TYR A 179 -21.35 3.52 -11.32
N GLN A 180 -20.52 4.52 -11.66
CA GLN A 180 -20.91 5.66 -12.48
C GLN A 180 -21.57 5.24 -13.79
N GLU A 181 -21.01 4.23 -14.47
CA GLU A 181 -21.51 3.80 -15.77
C GLU A 181 -22.78 2.94 -15.69
N PHE A 182 -22.87 2.00 -14.75
CA PHE A 182 -24.03 1.09 -14.76
C PHE A 182 -25.22 1.60 -13.95
N GLU A 183 -25.01 2.35 -12.90
CA GLU A 183 -26.11 2.84 -12.04
C GLU A 183 -26.44 4.30 -12.33
N LEU A 184 -25.45 5.17 -12.49
CA LEU A 184 -25.70 6.60 -12.74
C LEU A 184 -25.84 6.95 -14.22
N GLY A 185 -25.49 6.03 -15.14
CA GLY A 185 -25.56 6.28 -16.60
C GLY A 185 -24.56 7.32 -17.10
N LEU A 186 -23.49 7.57 -16.34
CA LEU A 186 -22.43 8.51 -16.69
C LEU A 186 -21.37 7.81 -17.54
N THR A 187 -20.51 8.61 -18.19
CA THR A 187 -19.28 8.10 -18.82
C THR A 187 -18.13 8.35 -17.86
N ALA A 188 -17.54 7.28 -17.35
CA ALA A 188 -16.41 7.35 -16.45
C ALA A 188 -15.07 7.41 -17.22
N GLU A 189 -14.01 7.87 -16.58
CA GLU A 189 -12.64 7.83 -17.12
C GLU A 189 -12.03 6.43 -16.98
N ASP A 190 -10.99 6.13 -17.75
CA ASP A 190 -10.24 4.89 -17.63
C ASP A 190 -9.42 4.88 -16.32
N VAL A 191 -9.34 3.71 -15.68
CA VAL A 191 -8.55 3.53 -14.46
C VAL A 191 -7.38 2.59 -14.77
N PRO A 192 -6.15 2.94 -14.38
CA PRO A 192 -5.01 2.03 -14.52
C PRO A 192 -5.23 0.73 -13.76
N TYR A 193 -5.12 -0.42 -14.45
CA TYR A 193 -5.24 -1.73 -13.82
C TYR A 193 -3.98 -2.14 -13.06
N MET A 194 -2.84 -1.71 -13.58
CA MET A 194 -1.53 -2.00 -12.98
C MET A 194 -0.83 -0.69 -12.69
N VAL A 195 -0.26 -0.59 -11.50
CA VAL A 195 0.71 0.45 -11.21
C VAL A 195 1.95 0.16 -12.06
N ARG A 196 2.33 1.07 -12.93
CA ARG A 196 3.59 1.00 -13.65
C ARG A 196 4.68 1.54 -12.74
N PHE A 197 5.27 0.65 -11.97
CA PHE A 197 6.52 0.94 -11.32
C PHE A 197 7.63 0.75 -12.36
N ASP A 198 8.23 1.84 -12.81
CA ASP A 198 9.47 1.81 -13.59
C ASP A 198 10.65 2.09 -12.65
N PRO A 199 11.35 1.06 -12.17
CA PRO A 199 12.44 1.24 -11.22
C PRO A 199 13.71 1.79 -11.86
N GLY A 200 13.66 2.41 -13.05
CA GLY A 200 14.88 3.00 -13.55
C GLY A 200 15.05 3.20 -15.04
N GLN A 201 13.99 3.32 -15.82
CA GLN A 201 14.11 3.74 -17.23
C GLN A 201 13.45 5.10 -17.51
N GLY A 202 13.34 5.97 -16.53
CA GLY A 202 12.83 7.32 -16.74
C GLY A 202 13.97 8.34 -16.77
N ASP A 203 13.79 9.40 -17.56
CA ASP A 203 14.54 10.67 -17.49
C ASP A 203 14.28 11.39 -16.14
N GLY A 204 14.13 10.63 -15.05
CA GLY A 204 13.94 11.16 -13.72
C GLY A 204 15.19 11.89 -13.22
N PRO A 205 15.07 12.69 -12.14
CA PRO A 205 16.21 13.38 -11.59
C PRO A 205 17.32 12.37 -11.24
N VAL A 206 18.55 12.69 -11.61
CA VAL A 206 19.75 11.93 -11.24
C VAL A 206 20.31 12.60 -9.99
N GLU A 207 20.85 11.79 -9.07
CA GLU A 207 21.54 12.32 -7.90
C GLU A 207 22.67 13.25 -8.33
N THR A 208 22.62 14.50 -7.86
CA THR A 208 23.62 15.51 -8.16
C THR A 208 24.90 15.33 -7.35
N GLY A 209 24.89 14.46 -6.31
CA GLY A 209 25.95 14.35 -5.32
C GLY A 209 25.82 15.36 -4.18
N SER A 210 24.68 16.07 -4.12
CA SER A 210 24.26 16.93 -3.03
C SER A 210 22.93 16.45 -2.46
N LEU A 211 22.67 16.78 -1.21
CA LEU A 211 21.45 16.53 -0.46
C LEU A 211 20.76 17.86 -0.22
N ALA A 212 19.56 18.05 -0.77
CA ALA A 212 18.75 19.22 -0.49
C ALA A 212 18.02 19.06 0.85
N VAL A 213 18.09 20.06 1.72
CA VAL A 213 17.28 20.16 2.94
C VAL A 213 16.24 21.24 2.73
N ARG A 214 14.96 20.89 2.91
CA ARG A 214 13.82 21.78 2.66
C ARG A 214 12.87 21.86 3.86
N ALA A 215 12.21 22.99 3.98
CA ALA A 215 11.04 23.18 4.84
C ALA A 215 10.02 24.07 4.14
N TYR A 216 8.73 23.79 4.28
CA TYR A 216 7.64 24.56 3.68
C TYR A 216 7.83 24.89 2.18
N GLY A 217 8.43 23.94 1.44
CA GLY A 217 8.70 24.10 0.00
C GLY A 217 9.93 24.93 -0.34
N VAL A 218 10.64 25.48 0.64
CA VAL A 218 11.86 26.30 0.47
C VAL A 218 13.10 25.45 0.70
N VAL A 219 14.12 25.57 -0.15
CA VAL A 219 15.45 24.99 0.08
C VAL A 219 16.16 25.79 1.16
N LEU A 220 16.46 25.15 2.28
CA LEU A 220 17.24 25.75 3.38
C LEU A 220 18.74 25.63 3.09
N ALA A 221 19.17 24.47 2.58
CA ALA A 221 20.55 24.19 2.22
C ALA A 221 20.66 23.10 1.17
N GLU A 222 21.78 23.12 0.42
CA GLU A 222 22.27 22.00 -0.37
C GLU A 222 23.62 21.56 0.20
N ILE A 223 23.71 20.34 0.69
CA ILE A 223 24.88 19.79 1.35
C ILE A 223 25.54 18.80 0.40
N SER A 224 26.81 19.03 0.07
CA SER A 224 27.54 18.10 -0.78
C SER A 224 27.87 16.80 -0.06
N LEU A 225 28.09 15.72 -0.82
CA LEU A 225 28.59 14.46 -0.25
C LEU A 225 29.96 14.67 0.44
N GLU A 226 30.76 15.62 -0.02
CA GLU A 226 32.06 15.95 0.59
C GLU A 226 31.88 16.56 1.98
N ASP A 227 30.92 17.48 2.15
CA ASP A 227 30.57 18.06 3.44
C ASP A 227 30.06 16.99 4.43
N ILE A 228 29.22 16.05 3.94
CA ILE A 228 28.74 14.93 4.76
C ILE A 228 29.90 14.00 5.17
N ARG A 229 30.86 13.76 4.29
CA ARG A 229 32.07 12.96 4.61
C ARG A 229 33.01 13.65 5.58
N ALA A 230 32.98 14.97 5.66
CA ALA A 230 33.76 15.75 6.62
C ALA A 230 33.20 15.66 8.06
N LEU A 231 31.92 15.26 8.21
CA LEU A 231 31.31 15.01 9.53
C LEU A 231 31.91 13.77 10.22
N PRO A 232 31.80 13.63 11.56
CA PRO A 232 32.19 12.44 12.27
C PRO A 232 31.55 11.19 11.65
N SER A 233 32.36 10.34 11.05
CA SER A 233 31.86 9.12 10.38
C SER A 233 31.64 7.98 11.37
N VAL A 234 30.58 7.23 11.15
CA VAL A 234 30.24 6.04 11.92
C VAL A 234 30.14 4.85 10.98
N LYS A 235 30.69 3.71 11.40
CA LYS A 235 30.52 2.43 10.70
C LYS A 235 29.58 1.53 11.48
N ARG A 236 28.57 0.94 10.83
CA ARG A 236 27.59 0.03 11.43
C ARG A 236 27.43 -1.21 10.58
N THR A 237 27.54 -2.37 11.24
CA THR A 237 27.24 -3.66 10.62
C THR A 237 25.87 -4.11 11.07
N MET A 238 25.01 -4.49 10.13
CA MET A 238 23.68 -5.00 10.41
C MET A 238 23.25 -6.04 9.40
N SER A 239 22.28 -6.88 9.78
CA SER A 239 21.60 -7.80 8.88
C SER A 239 20.30 -7.18 8.41
N ILE A 240 20.10 -7.12 7.10
CA ILE A 240 18.81 -6.72 6.51
C ILE A 240 18.09 -7.98 6.08
N ARG A 241 16.87 -8.13 6.57
CA ARG A 241 15.99 -9.25 6.26
C ARG A 241 15.11 -8.94 5.07
N SER A 242 15.03 -9.83 4.10
CA SER A 242 14.19 -9.69 2.92
C SER A 242 13.50 -11.01 2.57
N SER A 243 12.57 -10.99 1.60
CA SER A 243 11.94 -12.20 1.07
C SER A 243 12.94 -13.15 0.40
N SER A 244 14.08 -12.64 -0.06
CA SER A 244 15.17 -13.43 -0.65
C SER A 244 16.20 -13.93 0.38
N GLY A 245 16.03 -13.61 1.67
CA GLY A 245 16.91 -14.01 2.77
C GLY A 245 17.55 -12.82 3.48
N ASP A 246 18.44 -13.14 4.42
CA ASP A 246 19.17 -12.15 5.21
C ASP A 246 20.48 -11.77 4.50
N THR A 247 20.73 -10.48 4.34
CA THR A 247 21.99 -9.95 3.80
C THR A 247 22.75 -9.16 4.87
N GLN A 248 24.07 -9.33 4.90
CA GLN A 248 24.94 -8.60 5.82
C GLN A 248 25.47 -7.34 5.15
N HIS A 249 25.36 -6.23 5.83
CA HIS A 249 25.82 -4.94 5.38
C HIS A 249 26.74 -4.29 6.41
N SER A 250 27.74 -3.57 5.92
CA SER A 250 28.66 -2.77 6.75
C SER A 250 28.64 -1.34 6.23
N PHE A 251 27.66 -0.57 6.70
CA PHE A 251 27.44 0.81 6.29
C PHE A 251 28.41 1.77 6.95
N ARG A 252 28.88 2.76 6.18
CA ARG A 252 29.62 3.93 6.68
C ARG A 252 28.90 5.20 6.27
N GLY A 253 28.74 6.14 7.21
CA GLY A 253 28.05 7.41 6.99
C GLY A 253 28.18 8.38 8.15
N ALA A 254 27.40 9.44 8.12
CA ALA A 254 27.26 10.40 9.21
C ALA A 254 25.87 10.27 9.87
N LEU A 255 25.75 10.66 11.14
CA LEU A 255 24.45 10.78 11.80
C LEU A 255 23.57 11.81 11.06
N LEU A 256 22.29 11.51 10.87
CA LEU A 256 21.36 12.47 10.29
C LEU A 256 21.22 13.72 11.17
N SER A 257 21.27 13.57 12.51
CA SER A 257 21.33 14.69 13.43
C SER A 257 22.49 15.65 13.12
N SER A 258 23.69 15.13 12.89
CA SER A 258 24.87 15.95 12.55
C SER A 258 24.73 16.61 11.17
N VAL A 259 24.04 15.98 10.24
CA VAL A 259 23.71 16.59 8.92
C VAL A 259 22.72 17.76 9.09
N LEU A 260 21.70 17.59 9.94
CA LEU A 260 20.77 18.68 10.24
C LEU A 260 21.43 19.83 11.00
N GLU A 261 22.28 19.53 12.00
CA GLU A 261 23.07 20.52 12.75
C GLU A 261 24.01 21.34 11.85
N LEU A 262 24.51 20.75 10.76
CA LEU A 262 25.33 21.47 9.78
C LEU A 262 24.52 22.56 9.04
N VAL A 263 23.22 22.35 8.87
CA VAL A 263 22.31 23.34 8.25
C VAL A 263 21.93 24.39 9.29
N ASP A 264 21.30 23.96 10.38
CA ASP A 264 20.94 24.80 11.51
C ASP A 264 20.70 23.92 12.75
N PRO A 265 21.38 24.18 13.88
CA PRO A 265 21.20 23.42 15.12
C PRO A 265 19.75 23.45 15.68
N GLU A 266 18.96 24.47 15.35
CA GLU A 266 17.59 24.64 15.88
C GLU A 266 16.58 23.77 15.13
N LEU A 267 16.89 23.24 13.94
CA LEU A 267 15.96 22.46 13.12
C LEU A 267 15.34 21.25 13.86
N MET A 268 16.12 20.59 14.68
CA MET A 268 15.63 19.44 15.43
C MET A 268 14.66 19.81 16.55
N GLU A 269 14.63 21.07 17.00
CA GLU A 269 13.66 21.55 17.99
C GLU A 269 12.42 22.16 17.34
N GLU A 270 12.55 22.67 16.11
CA GLU A 270 11.48 23.32 15.38
C GLU A 270 10.54 22.33 14.67
N TYR A 271 11.11 21.20 14.18
CA TYR A 271 10.37 20.24 13.38
C TYR A 271 10.19 18.90 14.11
N SER A 272 9.08 18.21 13.87
CA SER A 272 8.73 16.94 14.51
C SER A 272 9.09 15.72 13.68
N MET A 273 9.27 15.90 12.35
CA MET A 273 9.48 14.81 11.40
C MET A 273 10.43 15.20 10.26
N VAL A 274 11.11 14.21 9.74
CA VAL A 274 11.87 14.25 8.49
C VAL A 274 11.24 13.30 7.48
N LEU A 275 11.09 13.77 6.26
CA LEU A 275 10.79 12.94 5.09
C LEU A 275 12.05 12.82 4.26
N ALA A 276 12.57 11.62 4.13
CA ALA A 276 13.68 11.30 3.26
C ALA A 276 13.15 10.87 1.89
N ILE A 277 13.57 11.54 0.83
CA ILE A 277 13.07 11.37 -0.55
C ILE A 277 14.21 10.89 -1.43
N GLY A 278 13.99 9.77 -2.10
CA GLY A 278 14.89 9.23 -3.13
C GLY A 278 14.54 9.72 -4.54
N VAL A 279 15.47 9.58 -5.48
CA VAL A 279 15.25 9.94 -6.90
C VAL A 279 14.19 9.07 -7.59
N ASP A 280 13.83 7.94 -6.98
CA ASP A 280 12.77 7.02 -7.42
C ASP A 280 11.43 7.34 -6.79
N ASP A 281 11.30 8.55 -6.23
CA ASP A 281 10.13 8.99 -5.51
C ASP A 281 9.79 8.16 -4.25
N TYR A 282 10.70 7.28 -3.82
CA TYR A 282 10.53 6.60 -2.55
C TYR A 282 10.65 7.60 -1.40
N ILE A 283 9.67 7.60 -0.49
CA ILE A 283 9.65 8.50 0.67
C ILE A 283 9.58 7.66 1.95
N SER A 284 10.43 7.99 2.91
CA SER A 284 10.31 7.47 4.27
C SER A 284 10.17 8.58 5.30
N GLY A 285 9.21 8.44 6.20
CA GLY A 285 9.00 9.32 7.34
C GLY A 285 9.79 8.84 8.55
N ILE A 286 10.54 9.75 9.17
CA ILE A 286 11.36 9.49 10.35
C ILE A 286 11.05 10.58 11.37
N ARG A 287 10.68 10.17 12.58
CA ARG A 287 10.36 11.12 13.64
C ARG A 287 11.61 11.77 14.19
N MET A 288 11.49 13.01 14.63
CA MET A 288 12.62 13.75 15.16
C MET A 288 13.16 13.14 16.47
N ASP A 289 12.30 12.52 17.29
CA ASP A 289 12.74 11.80 18.49
C ASP A 289 13.60 10.57 18.16
N GLU A 290 13.36 9.89 17.02
CA GLU A 290 14.21 8.80 16.53
C GLU A 290 15.56 9.33 16.02
N ILE A 291 15.56 10.50 15.37
CA ILE A 291 16.80 11.14 14.87
C ILE A 291 17.69 11.64 16.03
N LYS A 292 17.06 12.17 17.09
CA LYS A 292 17.73 12.59 18.31
C LYS A 292 18.24 11.39 19.14
N ALA A 293 17.67 10.20 18.96
CA ALA A 293 18.11 9.02 19.68
C ALA A 293 19.55 8.64 19.26
N GLU A 294 20.35 8.25 20.24
CA GLU A 294 21.76 7.97 20.00
C GLU A 294 21.98 6.87 18.95
N ASN A 295 22.74 7.20 17.91
CA ASN A 295 23.15 6.27 16.86
C ASN A 295 22.01 5.53 16.15
N SER A 296 20.90 6.17 15.87
CA SER A 296 19.71 5.52 15.31
C SER A 296 19.50 5.74 13.81
N VAL A 297 19.78 6.94 13.29
CA VAL A 297 19.52 7.31 11.89
C VAL A 297 20.76 7.90 11.23
N PHE A 298 21.08 7.40 10.04
CA PHE A 298 22.29 7.75 9.33
C PHE A 298 22.05 8.13 7.88
N VAL A 299 22.83 9.07 7.37
CA VAL A 299 23.08 9.27 5.94
C VAL A 299 24.32 8.46 5.57
N MET A 300 24.14 7.30 4.95
CA MET A 300 25.19 6.39 4.53
C MET A 300 25.63 6.66 3.12
N TYR A 301 26.95 6.54 2.86
CA TYR A 301 27.57 6.75 1.55
C TYR A 301 28.49 5.60 1.13
N GLU A 302 28.72 4.61 2.00
CA GLU A 302 29.45 3.37 1.70
C GLU A 302 28.71 2.16 2.27
N ASP A 303 28.79 1.02 1.57
CA ASP A 303 28.37 -0.29 2.02
C ASP A 303 29.46 -1.32 1.72
N ASN A 304 29.84 -2.11 2.73
CA ASN A 304 30.92 -3.11 2.62
C ASN A 304 32.25 -2.52 2.08
N ASP A 305 32.60 -1.34 2.59
CA ASP A 305 33.78 -0.56 2.20
C ASP A 305 33.83 -0.17 0.70
N GLN A 306 32.67 -0.15 0.04
CA GLN A 306 32.50 0.34 -1.32
C GLN A 306 31.58 1.58 -1.33
N PRO A 307 31.85 2.59 -2.17
CA PRO A 307 30.95 3.72 -2.30
C PRO A 307 29.57 3.26 -2.82
N LEU A 308 28.52 3.87 -2.32
CA LEU A 308 27.18 3.63 -2.89
C LEU A 308 27.11 4.16 -4.33
N ILE A 309 26.42 3.41 -5.17
CA ILE A 309 26.35 3.68 -6.60
C ILE A 309 25.01 4.38 -6.92
N LYS A 310 25.08 5.46 -7.67
CA LYS A 310 23.96 6.21 -8.21
C LYS A 310 23.20 5.39 -9.25
N LYS A 311 21.98 5.77 -9.56
CA LYS A 311 21.18 5.12 -10.62
C LYS A 311 21.87 5.13 -11.99
N ASN A 312 22.69 6.14 -12.28
CA ASN A 312 23.47 6.23 -13.52
C ASN A 312 24.75 5.35 -13.55
N GLY A 313 25.03 4.62 -12.48
CA GLY A 313 26.20 3.75 -12.34
C GLY A 313 27.45 4.43 -11.79
N GLU A 314 27.43 5.73 -11.51
CA GLU A 314 28.54 6.48 -10.91
C GLU A 314 28.56 6.28 -9.38
N ALA A 315 29.74 6.40 -8.77
CA ALA A 315 29.86 6.43 -7.32
C ALA A 315 29.34 7.75 -6.74
N GLY A 316 28.86 7.71 -5.49
CA GLY A 316 28.47 8.92 -4.75
C GLY A 316 26.99 9.04 -4.47
N ALA A 317 26.24 7.93 -4.51
CA ALA A 317 24.89 7.88 -3.96
C ALA A 317 24.91 7.98 -2.43
N MET A 318 23.80 8.43 -1.88
CA MET A 318 23.52 8.44 -0.45
C MET A 318 22.29 7.61 -0.13
N ARG A 319 22.19 7.15 1.10
CA ARG A 319 21.06 6.35 1.61
C ARG A 319 20.73 6.73 3.04
N ILE A 320 19.45 6.87 3.36
CA ILE A 320 19.03 6.85 4.77
C ILE A 320 19.01 5.41 5.26
N VAL A 321 19.56 5.19 6.45
CA VAL A 321 19.51 3.91 7.17
C VAL A 321 19.01 4.17 8.58
N VAL A 322 17.96 3.45 8.98
CA VAL A 322 17.41 3.44 10.34
C VAL A 322 17.81 2.12 10.98
N ILE A 323 18.68 2.16 11.99
CA ILE A 323 19.35 0.96 12.52
C ILE A 323 18.38 -0.08 13.09
N ASN A 324 17.25 0.35 13.62
CA ASN A 324 16.25 -0.56 14.20
C ASN A 324 15.31 -1.18 13.16
N ASP A 325 15.42 -0.79 11.89
CA ASP A 325 14.59 -1.30 10.80
C ASP A 325 15.24 -2.52 10.15
N ILE A 326 15.14 -3.67 10.81
CA ILE A 326 15.76 -4.93 10.36
C ILE A 326 15.32 -5.42 8.97
N PHE A 327 14.22 -4.87 8.44
CA PHE A 327 13.73 -5.15 7.07
C PHE A 327 14.04 -4.02 6.09
N GLY A 328 14.72 -2.96 6.55
CA GLY A 328 15.06 -1.81 5.72
C GLY A 328 13.87 -1.04 5.14
N GLN A 329 12.68 -1.15 5.76
CA GLN A 329 11.45 -0.56 5.26
C GLN A 329 11.44 0.97 5.20
N ARG A 330 12.34 1.64 5.95
CA ARG A 330 12.53 3.11 5.89
C ARG A 330 13.91 3.49 5.36
N PHE A 331 14.60 2.57 4.66
CA PHE A 331 15.85 2.88 3.99
C PHE A 331 15.53 3.56 2.66
N THR A 332 15.85 4.84 2.57
CA THR A 332 15.67 5.60 1.33
C THR A 332 16.95 5.51 0.52
N ASN A 333 16.93 4.69 -0.52
CA ASN A 333 18.04 4.59 -1.48
C ASN A 333 18.07 5.82 -2.38
N TYR A 334 19.24 6.11 -2.96
CA TYR A 334 19.40 7.23 -3.88
C TYR A 334 18.85 8.54 -3.32
N LEU A 335 19.19 8.83 -2.06
CA LEU A 335 18.70 9.97 -1.31
C LEU A 335 18.97 11.28 -2.06
N LEU A 336 17.91 12.06 -2.29
CA LEU A 336 17.93 13.33 -3.00
C LEU A 336 17.60 14.50 -2.09
N GLU A 337 16.57 14.34 -1.24
CA GLU A 337 16.05 15.42 -0.41
C GLU A 337 15.71 14.95 1.02
N ILE A 338 15.85 15.88 1.94
CA ILE A 338 15.28 15.85 3.29
C ILE A 338 14.27 16.96 3.36
N VAL A 339 13.00 16.63 3.65
CA VAL A 339 11.95 17.63 3.89
C VAL A 339 11.60 17.61 5.37
N LEU A 340 11.63 18.77 6.00
CA LEU A 340 11.29 18.96 7.40
C LEU A 340 9.82 19.31 7.55
N GLU A 341 9.12 18.64 8.48
CA GLU A 341 7.70 18.82 8.75
C GLU A 341 7.46 19.05 10.24
N SER A 342 6.57 19.98 10.56
CA SER A 342 6.22 20.33 11.95
C SER A 342 4.98 19.60 12.46
N GLU A 343 4.16 19.00 11.60
CA GLU A 343 2.98 18.24 11.99
C GLU A 343 3.31 16.75 12.11
N GLU A 344 2.90 16.12 13.22
CA GLU A 344 2.96 14.68 13.35
C GLU A 344 2.00 14.03 12.34
N TYR A 345 2.51 13.08 11.56
CA TYR A 345 1.65 12.18 10.79
C TYR A 345 0.72 11.45 11.77
N PRO A 346 -0.58 11.45 11.52
CA PRO A 346 -1.48 10.60 12.29
C PRO A 346 -1.02 9.15 12.13
N ARG A 347 -0.84 8.48 13.26
CA ARG A 347 -0.49 7.06 13.35
C ARG A 347 -1.69 6.19 13.05
#